data_c9b24d97b98373425c2d5da9695f8df3
#
_entry.id   c9b24d97b98373425c2d5da9695f8df3
#
_cell.length_a   1.000
_cell.length_b   1.000
_cell.length_c   1.000
_cell.angle_alpha   90.00
_cell.angle_beta   90.00
_cell.angle_gamma   90.00
#
_symmetry.space_group_name_H-M   'P 1'
#
loop_
_entity.id
_entity.type
_entity.pdbx_description
1 polymer ?
#
loop_
_entity_poly.entity_id
_entity_poly.type
_entity_poly.pdbx_seq_one_letter_code
_entity_poly.pdbx_strand_id
1 'polypeptide(L)'
;MSLRALTLIRDAYPDALSEQYTDRTGGAWGVLKAESLRPVLAHVKDDPQLDFKLFLSMDGVDRLQLTDNLPRFEVVYFLYSVTWKEHLRLKVRVAEENPEIPSATSIFQGANWWERFVWDFYGIRFTGHPDLRRILMYEEFKGHPLRKDYPLRQRQPLIPERPIRDIFRGPGTSGTA
;
A
#
# COMPACT_ATOMS: atom_id res chain seq x y z
N MET A 1 10.24 2.61 -20.09
CA MET A 1 8.98 2.92 -19.42
C MET A 1 7.91 1.98 -19.92
N SER A 2 7.15 1.33 -19.05
CA SER A 2 6.57 0.03 -19.32
C SER A 2 5.18 0.01 -19.98
N LEU A 3 4.97 0.72 -21.08
CA LEU A 3 3.82 0.45 -21.97
C LEU A 3 3.80 -1.01 -22.41
N ARG A 4 5.00 -1.57 -22.71
CA ARG A 4 5.19 -2.99 -23.02
C ARG A 4 4.63 -3.90 -21.92
N ALA A 5 5.01 -3.67 -20.68
CA ALA A 5 4.54 -4.47 -19.54
C ALA A 5 3.02 -4.39 -19.37
N LEU A 6 2.42 -3.21 -19.50
CA LEU A 6 0.97 -3.05 -19.44
C LEU A 6 0.24 -3.74 -20.58
N THR A 7 0.83 -3.77 -21.78
CA THR A 7 0.29 -4.52 -22.91
C THR A 7 0.29 -6.03 -22.61
N LEU A 8 1.41 -6.58 -22.14
CA LEU A 8 1.51 -7.99 -21.78
C LEU A 8 0.53 -8.37 -20.65
N ILE A 9 0.37 -7.49 -19.65
CA ILE A 9 -0.63 -7.71 -18.59
C ILE A 9 -2.05 -7.74 -19.16
N ARG A 10 -2.39 -6.83 -20.07
CA ARG A 10 -3.71 -6.79 -20.69
C ARG A 10 -3.98 -8.01 -21.57
N ASP A 11 -2.96 -8.49 -22.28
CA ASP A 11 -3.09 -9.68 -23.14
C ASP A 11 -3.31 -10.94 -22.29
N ALA A 12 -2.61 -11.05 -21.14
CA ALA A 12 -2.78 -12.17 -20.21
C ALA A 12 -4.06 -12.08 -19.35
N TYR A 13 -4.48 -10.87 -19.01
CA TYR A 13 -5.64 -10.57 -18.15
C TYR A 13 -6.49 -9.44 -18.74
N PRO A 14 -7.30 -9.71 -19.76
CA PRO A 14 -8.07 -8.67 -20.48
C PRO A 14 -8.97 -7.80 -19.59
N ASP A 15 -9.53 -8.41 -18.54
CA ASP A 15 -10.47 -7.73 -17.63
C ASP A 15 -9.83 -7.12 -16.38
N ALA A 16 -8.52 -7.30 -16.18
CA ALA A 16 -7.84 -6.87 -14.96
C ALA A 16 -7.57 -5.36 -14.94
N LEU A 17 -7.25 -4.77 -16.10
CA LEU A 17 -6.98 -3.35 -16.24
C LEU A 17 -8.28 -2.60 -16.57
N SER A 18 -8.74 -1.75 -15.66
CA SER A 18 -9.87 -0.85 -15.88
C SER A 18 -9.49 0.38 -16.69
N GLU A 19 -8.23 0.81 -16.59
CA GLU A 19 -7.72 2.01 -17.24
C GLU A 19 -6.21 1.89 -17.47
N GLN A 20 -5.72 2.51 -18.54
CA GLN A 20 -4.30 2.68 -18.82
C GLN A 20 -4.07 4.08 -19.34
N TYR A 21 -3.09 4.78 -18.81
CA TYR A 21 -2.75 6.13 -19.25
C TYR A 21 -1.26 6.43 -19.10
N THR A 22 -0.83 7.51 -19.75
CA THR A 22 0.54 8.04 -19.60
C THR A 22 0.47 9.40 -18.92
N ASP A 23 1.29 9.61 -17.89
CA ASP A 23 1.38 10.89 -17.20
C ASP A 23 2.17 11.95 -18.00
N ARG A 24 2.20 13.17 -17.48
CA ARG A 24 2.92 14.28 -18.12
C ARG A 24 4.43 14.07 -18.23
N THR A 25 5.00 13.17 -17.44
CA THR A 25 6.42 12.81 -17.44
C THR A 25 6.73 11.65 -18.38
N GLY A 26 5.72 11.12 -19.09
CA GLY A 26 5.84 9.96 -19.95
C GLY A 26 5.80 8.63 -19.19
N GLY A 27 5.43 8.64 -17.91
CA GLY A 27 5.26 7.43 -17.10
C GLY A 27 3.95 6.71 -17.42
N ALA A 28 4.04 5.42 -17.76
CA ALA A 28 2.85 4.61 -18.00
C ALA A 28 2.27 4.07 -16.68
N TRP A 29 0.94 4.12 -16.56
CA TRP A 29 0.17 3.72 -15.41
C TRP A 29 -0.92 2.72 -15.80
N GLY A 30 -1.09 1.67 -15.00
CA GLY A 30 -2.21 0.74 -15.10
C GLY A 30 -3.09 0.81 -13.87
N VAL A 31 -4.39 0.92 -14.05
CA VAL A 31 -5.37 0.85 -12.96
C VAL A 31 -5.98 -0.54 -12.95
N LEU A 32 -5.75 -1.28 -11.86
CA LEU A 32 -6.25 -2.64 -11.68
C LEU A 32 -7.56 -2.66 -10.91
N LYS A 33 -8.40 -3.64 -11.20
CA LYS A 33 -9.48 -4.05 -10.31
C LYS A 33 -8.88 -4.74 -9.08
N ALA A 34 -9.49 -4.53 -7.90
CA ALA A 34 -8.96 -5.07 -6.63
C ALA A 34 -8.83 -6.60 -6.63
N GLU A 35 -9.82 -7.30 -7.20
CA GLU A 35 -9.82 -8.76 -7.31
C GLU A 35 -8.70 -9.31 -8.19
N SER A 36 -8.25 -8.53 -9.17
CA SER A 36 -7.18 -8.91 -10.11
C SER A 36 -5.77 -8.59 -9.57
N LEU A 37 -5.65 -7.91 -8.44
CA LEU A 37 -4.37 -7.46 -7.92
C LEU A 37 -3.39 -8.61 -7.70
N ARG A 38 -3.78 -9.65 -6.94
CA ARG A 38 -2.89 -10.77 -6.62
C ARG A 38 -2.47 -11.58 -7.84
N PRO A 39 -3.40 -12.05 -8.71
CA PRO A 39 -2.99 -12.80 -9.91
C PRO A 39 -2.10 -11.98 -10.83
N VAL A 40 -2.35 -10.68 -11.02
CA VAL A 40 -1.50 -9.82 -11.83
C VAL A 40 -0.12 -9.63 -11.19
N LEU A 41 -0.03 -9.37 -9.87
CA LEU A 41 1.25 -9.22 -9.18
C LEU A 41 2.10 -10.51 -9.22
N ALA A 42 1.47 -11.67 -9.10
CA ALA A 42 2.16 -12.95 -9.25
C ALA A 42 2.70 -13.12 -10.68
N HIS A 43 1.86 -12.86 -11.67
CA HIS A 43 2.24 -12.96 -13.08
C HIS A 43 3.40 -12.02 -13.42
N VAL A 44 3.35 -10.74 -13.05
CA VAL A 44 4.43 -9.79 -13.39
C VAL A 44 5.74 -10.11 -12.71
N LYS A 45 5.70 -10.82 -11.57
CA LYS A 45 6.89 -11.29 -10.86
C LYS A 45 7.52 -12.52 -11.53
N ASP A 46 6.67 -13.49 -11.93
CA ASP A 46 7.14 -14.84 -12.30
C ASP A 46 7.33 -15.01 -13.82
N ASP A 47 6.64 -14.21 -14.64
CA ASP A 47 6.79 -14.27 -16.10
C ASP A 47 8.16 -13.73 -16.53
N PRO A 48 9.00 -14.53 -17.25
CA PRO A 48 10.31 -14.10 -17.73
C PRO A 48 10.28 -12.89 -18.67
N GLN A 49 9.16 -12.65 -19.35
CA GLN A 49 9.01 -11.46 -20.21
C GLN A 49 8.75 -10.19 -19.40
N LEU A 50 8.32 -10.30 -18.16
CA LEU A 50 8.03 -9.18 -17.26
C LEU A 50 9.11 -9.04 -16.19
N ASP A 51 9.37 -10.07 -15.41
CA ASP A 51 10.44 -10.20 -14.40
C ASP A 51 10.52 -9.03 -13.41
N PHE A 52 9.34 -8.54 -12.92
CA PHE A 52 9.27 -7.48 -11.93
C PHE A 52 9.44 -8.04 -10.52
N LYS A 53 10.65 -8.48 -10.18
CA LYS A 53 10.97 -9.10 -8.88
C LYS A 53 11.22 -8.10 -7.77
N LEU A 54 11.52 -6.85 -8.10
CA LEU A 54 11.83 -5.84 -7.10
C LEU A 54 10.59 -4.99 -6.78
N PHE A 55 10.09 -5.14 -5.56
CA PHE A 55 9.07 -4.27 -4.97
C PHE A 55 9.74 -3.03 -4.41
N LEU A 56 9.53 -1.86 -5.03
CA LEU A 56 10.18 -0.62 -4.64
C LEU A 56 9.47 0.05 -3.48
N SER A 57 8.20 0.35 -3.68
CA SER A 57 7.36 1.04 -2.69
C SER A 57 5.89 0.83 -2.96
N MET A 58 5.09 1.22 -2.00
CA MET A 58 3.64 1.35 -2.11
C MET A 58 3.17 2.58 -1.34
N ASP A 59 2.24 3.32 -1.89
CA ASP A 59 1.69 4.52 -1.28
C ASP A 59 0.17 4.55 -1.35
N GLY A 60 -0.45 5.22 -0.36
CA GLY A 60 -1.86 5.56 -0.39
C GLY A 60 -2.08 6.98 -0.90
N VAL A 61 -3.20 7.20 -1.58
CA VAL A 61 -3.63 8.53 -2.02
C VAL A 61 -5.07 8.76 -1.58
N ASP A 62 -5.32 9.86 -0.88
CA ASP A 62 -6.67 10.33 -0.56
C ASP A 62 -7.08 11.41 -1.57
N ARG A 63 -8.14 11.14 -2.30
CA ARG A 63 -8.68 11.97 -3.40
C ARG A 63 -9.88 12.84 -2.97
N LEU A 64 -10.16 12.93 -1.67
CA LEU A 64 -11.35 13.63 -1.15
C LEU A 64 -11.57 15.02 -1.74
N GLN A 65 -10.50 15.73 -2.10
CA GLN A 65 -10.56 17.10 -2.65
C GLN A 65 -10.61 17.13 -4.18
N LEU A 66 -10.59 15.98 -4.85
CA LEU A 66 -10.67 15.90 -6.31
C LEU A 66 -12.13 15.71 -6.73
N THR A 67 -12.52 16.37 -7.82
CA THR A 67 -13.93 16.43 -8.29
C THR A 67 -14.24 15.48 -9.43
N ASP A 68 -13.48 14.40 -9.58
CA ASP A 68 -13.54 13.53 -10.77
C ASP A 68 -14.44 12.29 -10.61
N ASN A 69 -15.30 12.23 -9.60
CA ASN A 69 -16.24 11.12 -9.33
C ASN A 69 -15.60 9.73 -9.25
N LEU A 70 -14.27 9.66 -9.01
CA LEU A 70 -13.58 8.40 -8.78
C LEU A 70 -13.62 8.01 -7.30
N PRO A 71 -13.38 6.74 -6.95
CA PRO A 71 -13.26 6.30 -5.56
C PRO A 71 -12.28 7.16 -4.76
N ARG A 72 -12.58 7.38 -3.49
CA ARG A 72 -11.82 8.28 -2.61
C ARG A 72 -10.37 7.89 -2.48
N PHE A 73 -10.06 6.60 -2.34
CA PHE A 73 -8.69 6.16 -2.12
C PHE A 73 -8.10 5.49 -3.35
N GLU A 74 -6.79 5.65 -3.52
CA GLU A 74 -5.98 4.86 -4.44
C GLU A 74 -4.80 4.27 -3.67
N VAL A 75 -4.46 3.01 -3.96
CA VAL A 75 -3.20 2.40 -3.52
C VAL A 75 -2.34 2.21 -4.75
N VAL A 76 -1.11 2.70 -4.67
CA VAL A 76 -0.16 2.74 -5.78
C VAL A 76 0.98 1.79 -5.49
N TYR A 77 1.31 0.95 -6.45
CA TYR A 77 2.39 -0.04 -6.39
C TYR A 77 3.49 0.35 -7.38
N PHE A 78 4.72 0.40 -6.89
CA PHE A 78 5.92 0.65 -7.70
C PHE A 78 6.77 -0.61 -7.75
N LEU A 79 6.92 -1.17 -8.93
CA LEU A 79 7.73 -2.37 -9.18
C LEU A 79 8.85 -2.05 -10.16
N TYR A 80 9.93 -2.81 -10.08
CA TYR A 80 11.06 -2.67 -10.98
C TYR A 80 11.55 -4.03 -11.48
N SER A 81 11.82 -4.10 -12.78
CA SER A 81 12.49 -5.22 -13.39
C SER A 81 13.95 -4.86 -13.64
N VAL A 82 14.86 -5.59 -12.98
CA VAL A 82 16.30 -5.42 -13.16
C VAL A 82 16.74 -5.90 -14.55
N THR A 83 16.12 -6.99 -15.01
CA THR A 83 16.39 -7.60 -16.31
C THR A 83 16.05 -6.65 -17.47
N TRP A 84 14.85 -6.06 -17.42
CA TRP A 84 14.36 -5.16 -18.46
C TRP A 84 14.67 -3.69 -18.20
N LYS A 85 15.22 -3.35 -17.00
CA LYS A 85 15.49 -1.97 -16.58
C LYS A 85 14.27 -1.05 -16.68
N GLU A 86 13.10 -1.60 -16.34
CA GLU A 86 11.81 -0.93 -16.46
C GLU A 86 11.12 -0.78 -15.12
N HIS A 87 10.41 0.34 -14.96
CA HIS A 87 9.49 0.57 -13.85
C HIS A 87 8.05 0.23 -14.27
N LEU A 88 7.34 -0.48 -13.42
CA LEU A 88 5.90 -0.72 -13.56
C LEU A 88 5.16 0.01 -12.44
N ARG A 89 4.14 0.76 -12.82
CA ARG A 89 3.29 1.51 -11.90
C ARG A 89 1.86 1.02 -12.03
N LEU A 90 1.35 0.47 -10.95
CA LEU A 90 -0.01 -0.05 -10.87
C LEU A 90 -0.78 0.68 -9.78
N LYS A 91 -2.07 0.90 -10.01
CA LYS A 91 -2.99 1.49 -9.03
C LYS A 91 -4.17 0.58 -8.81
N VAL A 92 -4.69 0.61 -7.58
CA VAL A 92 -6.00 0.05 -7.24
C VAL A 92 -6.82 1.17 -6.62
N ARG A 93 -8.03 1.39 -7.16
CA ARG A 93 -8.98 2.34 -6.57
C ARG A 93 -9.80 1.63 -5.51
N VAL A 94 -10.02 2.32 -4.39
CA VAL A 94 -10.67 1.77 -3.20
C VAL A 94 -11.77 2.71 -2.75
N ALA A 95 -12.99 2.19 -2.60
CA ALA A 95 -14.14 2.96 -2.14
C ALA A 95 -14.00 3.29 -0.64
N GLU A 96 -14.61 4.40 -0.24
CA GLU A 96 -14.58 4.86 1.16
C GLU A 96 -15.41 3.98 2.08
N GLU A 97 -16.54 3.47 1.59
CA GLU A 97 -17.52 2.70 2.35
C GLU A 97 -16.94 1.36 2.84
N ASN A 98 -16.07 0.76 2.03
CA ASN A 98 -15.35 -0.47 2.38
C ASN A 98 -13.90 -0.38 1.86
N PRO A 99 -12.99 0.27 2.61
CA PRO A 99 -11.63 0.51 2.17
C PRO A 99 -10.76 -0.75 2.35
N GLU A 100 -11.05 -1.80 1.57
CA GLU A 100 -10.34 -3.07 1.63
C GLU A 100 -9.80 -3.50 0.27
N ILE A 101 -8.57 -4.06 0.27
CA ILE A 101 -7.94 -4.67 -0.91
C ILE A 101 -7.17 -5.93 -0.50
N PRO A 102 -6.95 -6.89 -1.41
CA PRO A 102 -6.14 -8.06 -1.12
C PRO A 102 -4.68 -7.69 -0.81
N SER A 103 -4.08 -8.33 0.20
CA SER A 103 -2.67 -8.16 0.52
C SER A 103 -1.76 -8.75 -0.56
N ALA A 104 -0.66 -8.05 -0.84
CA ALA A 104 0.41 -8.49 -1.74
C ALA A 104 1.55 -9.22 -1.01
N THR A 105 1.49 -9.36 0.32
CA THR A 105 2.59 -9.93 1.14
C THR A 105 2.98 -11.35 0.77
N SER A 106 2.02 -12.18 0.31
CA SER A 106 2.30 -13.54 -0.14
C SER A 106 3.14 -13.60 -1.43
N ILE A 107 3.16 -12.51 -2.19
CA ILE A 107 3.90 -12.38 -3.46
C ILE A 107 5.20 -11.62 -3.22
N PHE A 108 5.11 -10.47 -2.54
CA PHE A 108 6.24 -9.60 -2.22
C PHE A 108 6.33 -9.40 -0.71
N GLN A 109 7.28 -10.05 -0.04
CA GLN A 109 7.46 -9.91 1.41
C GLN A 109 7.70 -8.45 1.84
N GLY A 110 8.36 -7.65 1.00
CA GLY A 110 8.57 -6.23 1.25
C GLY A 110 7.29 -5.40 1.36
N ALA A 111 6.18 -5.87 0.79
CA ALA A 111 4.88 -5.22 0.89
C ALA A 111 4.34 -5.16 2.33
N ASN A 112 4.78 -6.06 3.22
CA ASN A 112 4.31 -6.14 4.61
C ASN A 112 4.40 -4.77 5.33
N TRP A 113 5.55 -4.12 5.28
CA TRP A 113 5.77 -2.85 5.94
C TRP A 113 4.98 -1.71 5.30
N TRP A 114 4.88 -1.70 3.98
CA TRP A 114 4.16 -0.70 3.23
C TRP A 114 2.64 -0.82 3.42
N GLU A 115 2.09 -2.03 3.47
CA GLU A 115 0.67 -2.26 3.75
C GLU A 115 0.30 -1.79 5.15
N ARG A 116 1.15 -2.07 6.16
CA ARG A 116 0.96 -1.54 7.50
C ARG A 116 1.03 -0.01 7.53
N PHE A 117 1.95 0.60 6.77
CA PHE A 117 2.05 2.05 6.62
C PHE A 117 0.76 2.64 6.03
N VAL A 118 0.29 2.11 4.90
CA VAL A 118 -0.93 2.59 4.25
C VAL A 118 -2.15 2.39 5.15
N TRP A 119 -2.24 1.26 5.85
CA TRP A 119 -3.31 1.05 6.82
C TRP A 119 -3.23 2.05 7.99
N ASP A 120 -2.05 2.27 8.55
CA ASP A 120 -1.86 3.17 9.68
C ASP A 120 -2.26 4.63 9.35
N PHE A 121 -1.89 5.11 8.17
CA PHE A 121 -2.07 6.50 7.78
C PHE A 121 -3.37 6.79 7.03
N TYR A 122 -3.94 5.84 6.31
CA TYR A 122 -5.15 6.03 5.49
C TYR A 122 -6.33 5.16 5.95
N GLY A 123 -6.10 4.10 6.72
CA GLY A 123 -7.13 3.18 7.18
C GLY A 123 -7.61 2.21 6.11
N ILE A 124 -6.83 1.99 5.06
CA ILE A 124 -7.12 0.99 4.03
C ILE A 124 -6.68 -0.37 4.54
N ARG A 125 -7.60 -1.34 4.61
CA ARG A 125 -7.33 -2.69 5.13
C ARG A 125 -6.79 -3.59 4.02
N PHE A 126 -5.84 -4.45 4.39
CA PHE A 126 -5.25 -5.44 3.48
C PHE A 126 -5.70 -6.85 3.88
N THR A 127 -6.65 -7.40 3.14
CA THR A 127 -7.21 -8.73 3.44
C THR A 127 -6.17 -9.83 3.20
N GLY A 128 -5.95 -10.68 4.22
CA GLY A 128 -4.92 -11.71 4.17
C GLY A 128 -3.51 -11.24 4.54
N HIS A 129 -3.37 -10.01 5.06
CA HIS A 129 -2.11 -9.57 5.66
C HIS A 129 -1.82 -10.36 6.95
N PRO A 130 -0.59 -10.86 7.16
CA PRO A 130 -0.29 -11.74 8.29
C PRO A 130 -0.32 -11.02 9.66
N ASP A 131 0.00 -9.72 9.72
CA ASP A 131 0.09 -8.96 10.96
C ASP A 131 -0.18 -7.48 10.71
N LEU A 132 -1.47 -7.13 10.51
CA LEU A 132 -1.90 -5.75 10.20
C LEU A 132 -2.07 -4.94 11.49
N ARG A 133 -1.00 -4.31 11.94
CA ARG A 133 -0.96 -3.42 13.11
C ARG A 133 -0.25 -2.11 12.77
N ARG A 134 -0.43 -1.08 13.60
CA ARG A 134 0.23 0.21 13.41
C ARG A 134 1.75 0.08 13.35
N ILE A 135 2.38 0.96 12.61
CA ILE A 135 3.83 0.94 12.40
C ILE A 135 4.51 2.22 12.90
N LEU A 136 3.91 3.37 12.70
CA LEU A 136 4.46 4.67 13.09
C LEU A 136 3.62 5.35 14.17
N MET A 137 2.29 5.24 14.11
CA MET A 137 1.44 5.77 15.18
C MET A 137 1.40 4.77 16.33
N TYR A 138 1.28 5.28 17.56
CA TYR A 138 1.08 4.46 18.76
C TYR A 138 -0.32 3.84 18.77
N GLU A 139 -0.53 2.80 19.56
CA GLU A 139 -1.76 1.98 19.50
C GLU A 139 -3.03 2.77 19.83
N GLU A 140 -2.95 3.68 20.79
CA GLU A 140 -4.06 4.53 21.23
C GLU A 140 -4.35 5.71 20.31
N PHE A 141 -3.54 5.92 19.27
CA PHE A 141 -3.76 7.00 18.31
C PHE A 141 -5.10 6.84 17.61
N LYS A 142 -5.92 7.89 17.62
CA LYS A 142 -7.26 7.87 17.03
C LYS A 142 -7.26 8.47 15.63
N GLY A 143 -7.74 7.67 14.67
CA GLY A 143 -7.87 8.07 13.28
C GLY A 143 -6.64 7.76 12.41
N HIS A 144 -6.60 8.38 11.23
CA HIS A 144 -5.61 8.15 10.17
C HIS A 144 -5.08 9.50 9.67
N PRO A 145 -3.83 9.88 10.02
CA PRO A 145 -3.38 11.27 9.93
C PRO A 145 -3.14 11.78 8.50
N LEU A 146 -3.04 10.92 7.49
CA LEU A 146 -2.89 11.37 6.10
C LEU A 146 -4.22 11.48 5.33
N ARG A 147 -5.34 11.15 5.96
CA ARG A 147 -6.66 11.46 5.37
C ARG A 147 -6.86 12.96 5.30
N LYS A 148 -7.44 13.46 4.20
CA LYS A 148 -7.65 14.88 3.95
C LYS A 148 -8.68 15.54 4.89
N ASP A 149 -9.57 14.74 5.47
CA ASP A 149 -10.54 15.15 6.48
C ASP A 149 -10.03 15.02 7.94
N TYR A 150 -8.78 14.51 8.11
CA TYR A 150 -8.19 14.44 9.44
C TYR A 150 -7.84 15.84 9.97
N PRO A 151 -8.33 16.22 11.17
CA PRO A 151 -8.16 17.58 11.69
C PRO A 151 -6.70 17.85 12.09
N LEU A 152 -6.08 18.84 11.45
CA LEU A 152 -4.67 19.20 11.66
C LEU A 152 -4.33 19.60 13.12
N ARG A 153 -5.31 20.13 13.86
CA ARG A 153 -5.12 20.61 15.23
C ARG A 153 -5.74 19.70 16.30
N GLN A 154 -6.07 18.46 15.94
CA GLN A 154 -6.62 17.51 16.90
C GLN A 154 -5.54 17.10 17.91
N ARG A 155 -5.88 17.24 19.21
CA ARG A 155 -5.03 16.69 20.26
C ARG A 155 -5.31 15.21 20.43
N GLN A 156 -4.25 14.42 20.35
CA GLN A 156 -4.29 12.98 20.61
C GLN A 156 -4.17 12.69 22.11
N PRO A 157 -4.62 11.52 22.60
CA PRO A 157 -4.41 11.11 23.98
C PRO A 157 -2.91 11.13 24.32
N LEU A 158 -2.58 11.73 25.47
CA LEU A 158 -1.23 11.65 26.00
C LEU A 158 -1.03 10.27 26.62
N ILE A 159 0.04 9.61 26.19
CA ILE A 159 0.48 8.36 26.83
C ILE A 159 1.46 8.72 27.92
N PRO A 160 1.31 8.20 29.16
CA PRO A 160 2.30 8.40 30.22
C PRO A 160 3.67 7.88 29.74
N GLU A 161 4.70 8.71 29.87
CA GLU A 161 6.07 8.28 29.59
C GLU A 161 6.46 7.14 30.56
N ARG A 162 7.07 6.11 30.01
CA ARG A 162 7.65 5.04 30.84
C ARG A 162 8.80 5.64 31.64
N PRO A 163 8.90 5.40 32.96
CA PRO A 163 10.05 5.81 33.74
C PRO A 163 11.36 5.31 33.07
N ILE A 164 12.37 6.18 32.99
CA ILE A 164 13.66 5.87 32.33
C ILE A 164 14.22 4.53 32.81
N ARG A 165 14.08 4.20 34.08
CA ARG A 165 14.50 2.92 34.68
C ARG A 165 13.84 1.67 34.05
N ASP A 166 12.65 1.82 33.50
CA ASP A 166 11.88 0.70 32.91
C ASP A 166 12.19 0.50 31.41
N ILE A 167 12.81 1.50 30.76
CA ILE A 167 13.27 1.41 29.37
C ILE A 167 14.42 0.39 29.23
N PHE A 168 15.25 0.26 30.26
CA PHE A 168 16.40 -0.66 30.28
C PHE A 168 16.10 -2.02 30.90
N ARG A 169 14.88 -2.22 31.42
CA ARG A 169 14.41 -3.54 31.86
C ARG A 169 13.71 -4.22 30.70
N GLY A 170 14.32 -5.29 30.18
CA GLY A 170 13.68 -6.14 29.17
C GLY A 170 12.32 -6.68 29.66
N PRO A 171 11.40 -7.05 28.78
CA PRO A 171 10.11 -7.63 29.16
C PRO A 171 10.36 -8.91 29.94
N GLY A 172 10.02 -8.92 31.25
CA GLY A 172 10.03 -10.15 32.03
C GLY A 172 10.72 -10.14 33.41
N THR A 173 11.27 -9.02 33.87
CA THR A 173 11.78 -8.95 35.25
C THR A 173 10.76 -8.27 36.18
N SER A 174 9.70 -9.00 36.56
CA SER A 174 8.93 -8.69 37.76
C SER A 174 9.80 -8.96 38.97
N GLY A 175 10.48 -7.91 39.48
CA GLY A 175 11.18 -8.01 40.75
C GLY A 175 10.15 -8.10 41.88
N THR A 176 10.00 -9.25 42.48
CA THR A 176 9.48 -9.41 43.82
C THR A 176 10.42 -8.73 44.80
N ALA A 177 9.98 -7.68 45.44
CA ALA A 177 10.51 -7.18 46.69
C ALA A 177 9.58 -7.57 47.79
#